data_737a8fab6ef6b58f7386a3ac0e638da0
#
_entry.id   737a8fab6ef6b58f7386a3ac0e638da0
#
_cell.length_a   1.000
_cell.length_b   1.000
_cell.length_c   1.000
_cell.angle_alpha   90.00
_cell.angle_beta   90.00
_cell.angle_gamma   90.00
#
_symmetry.space_group_name_H-M   'P 1'
#
loop_
_entity.id
_entity.type
_entity.pdbx_description
1 polymer ?
#
loop_
_entity_poly.entity_id
_entity_poly.type
_entity_poly.pdbx_seq_one_letter_code
_entity_poly.pdbx_strand_id
1 'polypeptide(L)'
;MPRPSPRERLASLATAATEMFGRLGYRGTRTADVAARAGMSAGSLFTYVESKEALFHLVFVSALDLLPEAPELPLPTPQPGETAALFAGALRDGQPSGLQAALAGGEPADVAEELRGIIGELYDTIAWAWPVLAVVERCSAEMPDLEAVWFGGGRGGIYTDLAEYLRERTATGRLRPVPDFPVTARVIGELATWFAWHRHEDRDAALYDDTTVRRTVIGFICAALVPQSASENKHHEKRTISHADRD
;
A
#
# COMPACT_ATOMS: atom_id res chain seq x y z
N MET A 1 -36.92 4.57 -7.55
CA MET A 1 -35.47 4.51 -7.79
C MET A 1 -35.19 3.48 -8.87
N PRO A 2 -34.35 3.75 -9.88
CA PRO A 2 -33.98 2.75 -10.88
C PRO A 2 -33.29 1.57 -10.19
N ARG A 3 -33.49 0.38 -10.76
CA ARG A 3 -32.85 -0.84 -10.24
C ARG A 3 -31.35 -0.78 -10.51
N PRO A 4 -30.47 -1.03 -9.53
CA PRO A 4 -29.03 -0.98 -9.77
C PRO A 4 -28.61 -1.98 -10.84
N SER A 5 -27.65 -1.58 -11.67
CA SER A 5 -27.07 -2.40 -12.74
C SER A 5 -26.34 -3.63 -12.17
N PRO A 6 -26.08 -4.67 -12.97
CA PRO A 6 -25.24 -5.79 -12.56
C PRO A 6 -23.87 -5.38 -12.07
N ARG A 7 -23.20 -4.43 -12.72
CA ARG A 7 -21.89 -3.89 -12.33
C ARG A 7 -21.95 -3.20 -10.95
N GLU A 8 -22.97 -2.36 -10.71
CA GLU A 8 -23.17 -1.71 -9.40
C GLU A 8 -23.41 -2.73 -8.29
N ARG A 9 -24.12 -3.81 -8.58
CA ARG A 9 -24.34 -4.90 -7.63
C ARG A 9 -23.05 -5.68 -7.32
N LEU A 10 -22.23 -5.98 -8.33
CA LEU A 10 -20.92 -6.58 -8.13
C LEU A 10 -19.99 -5.67 -7.32
N ALA A 11 -19.97 -4.37 -7.59
CA ALA A 11 -19.19 -3.40 -6.81
C ALA A 11 -19.63 -3.36 -5.33
N SER A 12 -20.94 -3.41 -5.06
CA SER A 12 -21.48 -3.50 -3.69
C SER A 12 -21.07 -4.81 -3.00
N LEU A 13 -21.09 -5.94 -3.73
CA LEU A 13 -20.63 -7.24 -3.24
C LEU A 13 -19.13 -7.22 -2.96
N ALA A 14 -18.31 -6.66 -3.86
CA ALA A 14 -16.88 -6.52 -3.68
C ALA A 14 -16.54 -5.71 -2.43
N THR A 15 -17.19 -4.57 -2.22
CA THR A 15 -17.02 -3.74 -1.02
C THR A 15 -17.34 -4.51 0.26
N ALA A 16 -18.50 -5.19 0.30
CA ALA A 16 -18.89 -6.01 1.43
C ALA A 16 -17.92 -7.18 1.68
N ALA A 17 -17.48 -7.84 0.61
CA ALA A 17 -16.52 -8.94 0.68
C ALA A 17 -15.15 -8.47 1.18
N THR A 18 -14.64 -7.33 0.70
CA THR A 18 -13.38 -6.73 1.15
C THR A 18 -13.42 -6.49 2.66
N GLU A 19 -14.47 -5.85 3.17
CA GLU A 19 -14.63 -5.61 4.60
C GLU A 19 -14.67 -6.93 5.40
N MET A 20 -15.44 -7.90 4.95
CA MET A 20 -15.63 -9.16 5.69
C MET A 20 -14.39 -10.04 5.66
N PHE A 21 -13.74 -10.20 4.51
CA PHE A 21 -12.50 -10.97 4.40
C PHE A 21 -11.34 -10.31 5.16
N GLY A 22 -11.22 -8.99 5.09
CA GLY A 22 -10.19 -8.24 5.83
C GLY A 22 -10.33 -8.36 7.34
N ARG A 23 -11.57 -8.45 7.86
CA ARG A 23 -11.82 -8.58 9.30
C ARG A 23 -11.77 -10.01 9.81
N LEU A 24 -12.37 -10.97 9.08
CA LEU A 24 -12.65 -12.33 9.56
C LEU A 24 -11.75 -13.40 8.96
N GLY A 25 -10.97 -13.06 7.93
CA GLY A 25 -10.22 -14.00 7.13
C GLY A 25 -11.10 -14.79 6.15
N TYR A 26 -10.46 -15.62 5.33
CA TYR A 26 -11.17 -16.37 4.32
C TYR A 26 -12.14 -17.39 4.95
N ARG A 27 -11.67 -18.24 5.87
CA ARG A 27 -12.51 -19.28 6.48
C ARG A 27 -13.62 -18.71 7.36
N GLY A 28 -13.32 -17.63 8.10
CA GLY A 28 -14.26 -16.96 9.01
C GLY A 28 -15.40 -16.25 8.31
N THR A 29 -15.23 -15.84 7.05
CA THR A 29 -16.25 -15.14 6.28
C THR A 29 -17.28 -16.11 5.68
N ARG A 30 -18.57 -15.87 5.93
CA ARG A 30 -19.67 -16.62 5.32
C ARG A 30 -20.27 -15.81 4.18
N THR A 31 -20.58 -16.44 3.05
CA THR A 31 -21.22 -15.78 1.90
C THR A 31 -22.58 -15.16 2.24
N ALA A 32 -23.31 -15.77 3.17
CA ALA A 32 -24.58 -15.21 3.66
C ALA A 32 -24.41 -13.87 4.39
N ASP A 33 -23.31 -13.72 5.15
CA ASP A 33 -23.02 -12.49 5.90
C ASP A 33 -22.59 -11.38 4.92
N VAL A 34 -21.79 -11.72 3.89
CA VAL A 34 -21.44 -10.80 2.81
C VAL A 34 -22.69 -10.34 2.04
N ALA A 35 -23.60 -11.27 1.69
CA ALA A 35 -24.86 -10.94 1.04
C ALA A 35 -25.70 -9.96 1.88
N ALA A 36 -25.87 -10.25 3.17
CA ALA A 36 -26.59 -9.37 4.09
C ALA A 36 -25.95 -7.97 4.18
N ARG A 37 -24.61 -7.91 4.24
CA ARG A 37 -23.85 -6.64 4.26
C ARG A 37 -24.01 -5.85 2.97
N ALA A 38 -24.13 -6.53 1.82
CA ALA A 38 -24.41 -5.94 0.51
C ALA A 38 -25.91 -5.63 0.26
N GLY A 39 -26.76 -5.85 1.25
CA GLY A 39 -28.21 -5.57 1.16
C GLY A 39 -28.95 -6.54 0.24
N MET A 40 -28.54 -7.81 0.18
CA MET A 40 -29.20 -8.86 -0.61
C MET A 40 -29.39 -10.16 0.17
N SER A 41 -30.25 -11.04 -0.35
CA SER A 41 -30.42 -12.39 0.23
C SER A 41 -29.22 -13.29 -0.09
N ALA A 42 -28.96 -14.28 0.75
CA ALA A 42 -27.92 -15.27 0.50
C ALA A 42 -28.09 -16.00 -0.84
N GLY A 43 -29.31 -16.33 -1.24
CA GLY A 43 -29.61 -16.96 -2.52
C GLY A 43 -29.36 -16.03 -3.70
N SER A 44 -29.60 -14.72 -3.56
CA SER A 44 -29.34 -13.74 -4.60
C SER A 44 -27.84 -13.53 -4.89
N LEU A 45 -26.97 -13.75 -3.92
CA LEU A 45 -25.51 -13.66 -4.12
C LEU A 45 -25.04 -14.59 -5.22
N PHE A 46 -25.55 -15.82 -5.25
CA PHE A 46 -25.15 -16.84 -6.23
C PHE A 46 -25.70 -16.59 -7.64
N THR A 47 -26.52 -15.57 -7.85
CA THR A 47 -26.84 -15.07 -9.18
C THR A 47 -25.75 -14.13 -9.74
N TYR A 48 -24.81 -13.70 -8.90
CA TYR A 48 -23.70 -12.80 -9.28
C TYR A 48 -22.34 -13.49 -9.27
N VAL A 49 -22.11 -14.47 -8.39
CA VAL A 49 -20.86 -15.23 -8.30
C VAL A 49 -21.16 -16.70 -8.09
N GLU A 50 -20.41 -17.60 -8.70
CA GLU A 50 -20.65 -19.05 -8.60
C GLU A 50 -20.27 -19.64 -7.24
N SER A 51 -19.25 -19.07 -6.58
CA SER A 51 -18.67 -19.66 -5.38
C SER A 51 -18.11 -18.60 -4.44
N LYS A 52 -17.63 -19.02 -3.27
CA LYS A 52 -16.90 -18.15 -2.33
C LYS A 52 -15.54 -17.74 -2.90
N GLU A 53 -14.92 -18.60 -3.69
CA GLU A 53 -13.69 -18.34 -4.42
C GLU A 53 -13.90 -17.24 -5.47
N ALA A 54 -15.01 -17.29 -6.21
CA ALA A 54 -15.40 -16.23 -7.14
C ALA A 54 -15.67 -14.90 -6.43
N LEU A 55 -16.31 -14.95 -5.26
CA LEU A 55 -16.52 -13.78 -4.42
C LEU A 55 -15.19 -13.19 -3.90
N PHE A 56 -14.25 -14.04 -3.54
CA PHE A 56 -12.91 -13.62 -3.12
C PHE A 56 -12.13 -13.01 -4.28
N HIS A 57 -12.16 -13.63 -5.45
CA HIS A 57 -11.55 -13.11 -6.67
C HIS A 57 -12.13 -11.74 -7.07
N LEU A 58 -13.45 -11.57 -6.93
CA LEU A 58 -14.14 -10.31 -7.21
C LEU A 58 -13.56 -9.12 -6.42
N VAL A 59 -13.04 -9.34 -5.20
CA VAL A 59 -12.37 -8.29 -4.41
C VAL A 59 -11.20 -7.69 -5.19
N PHE A 60 -10.36 -8.53 -5.76
CA PHE A 60 -9.18 -8.10 -6.52
C PHE A 60 -9.55 -7.48 -7.88
N VAL A 61 -10.45 -8.12 -8.60
CA VAL A 61 -10.95 -7.62 -9.89
C VAL A 61 -11.59 -6.23 -9.75
N SER A 62 -12.37 -6.04 -8.68
CA SER A 62 -13.02 -4.76 -8.40
C SER A 62 -12.02 -3.68 -7.96
N ALA A 63 -11.05 -4.04 -7.12
CA ALA A 63 -10.04 -3.09 -6.65
C ALA A 63 -9.12 -2.59 -7.76
N LEU A 64 -8.89 -3.42 -8.77
CA LEU A 64 -8.07 -3.08 -9.94
C LEU A 64 -8.87 -2.47 -11.10
N ASP A 65 -10.16 -2.18 -10.87
CA ASP A 65 -11.12 -1.68 -11.89
C ASP A 65 -11.17 -2.54 -13.17
N LEU A 66 -11.05 -3.86 -13.00
CA LEU A 66 -11.09 -4.84 -14.10
C LEU A 66 -12.49 -5.40 -14.36
N LEU A 67 -13.51 -4.94 -13.63
CA LEU A 67 -14.89 -5.32 -13.88
C LEU A 67 -15.37 -4.78 -15.22
N PRO A 68 -15.81 -5.64 -16.15
CA PRO A 68 -16.36 -5.17 -17.42
C PRO A 68 -17.67 -4.38 -17.22
N GLU A 69 -17.99 -3.49 -18.17
CA GLU A 69 -19.23 -2.71 -18.14
C GLU A 69 -20.49 -3.59 -18.17
N ALA A 70 -20.45 -4.70 -18.92
CA ALA A 70 -21.52 -5.67 -19.01
C ALA A 70 -20.99 -7.07 -18.67
N PRO A 71 -20.87 -7.41 -17.37
CA PRO A 71 -20.34 -8.70 -16.95
C PRO A 71 -21.32 -9.82 -17.25
N GLU A 72 -20.81 -10.96 -17.71
CA GLU A 72 -21.58 -12.20 -17.75
C GLU A 72 -21.75 -12.72 -16.32
N LEU A 73 -22.96 -13.15 -15.99
CA LEU A 73 -23.32 -13.59 -14.65
C LEU A 73 -23.86 -15.03 -14.65
N PRO A 74 -23.58 -15.79 -13.59
CA PRO A 74 -22.70 -15.46 -12.45
C PRO A 74 -21.22 -15.42 -12.85
N LEU A 75 -20.40 -14.61 -12.17
CA LEU A 75 -18.95 -14.63 -12.36
C LEU A 75 -18.42 -16.02 -12.02
N PRO A 76 -17.58 -16.61 -12.89
CA PRO A 76 -17.11 -17.98 -12.72
C PRO A 76 -16.14 -18.10 -11.55
N THR A 77 -16.02 -19.31 -11.04
CA THR A 77 -14.98 -19.66 -10.06
C THR A 77 -13.61 -19.57 -10.74
N PRO A 78 -12.65 -18.81 -10.18
CA PRO A 78 -11.31 -18.67 -10.76
C PRO A 78 -10.56 -20.01 -10.77
N GLN A 79 -9.64 -20.14 -11.73
CA GLN A 79 -8.75 -21.28 -11.73
C GLN A 79 -7.80 -21.23 -10.52
N PRO A 80 -7.29 -22.39 -10.04
CA PRO A 80 -6.30 -22.41 -8.96
C PRO A 80 -5.11 -21.47 -9.27
N GLY A 81 -4.75 -20.60 -8.32
CA GLY A 81 -3.68 -19.64 -8.47
C GLY A 81 -4.03 -18.35 -9.24
N GLU A 82 -5.17 -18.27 -9.91
CA GLU A 82 -5.55 -17.10 -10.74
C GLU A 82 -5.63 -15.81 -9.92
N THR A 83 -6.25 -15.85 -8.73
CA THR A 83 -6.33 -14.68 -7.84
C THR A 83 -4.94 -14.24 -7.36
N ALA A 84 -4.07 -15.19 -7.03
CA ALA A 84 -2.70 -14.89 -6.61
C ALA A 84 -1.87 -14.31 -7.76
N ALA A 85 -2.05 -14.82 -8.98
CA ALA A 85 -1.39 -14.30 -10.18
C ALA A 85 -1.84 -12.87 -10.51
N LEU A 86 -3.14 -12.57 -10.38
CA LEU A 86 -3.70 -11.24 -10.54
C LEU A 86 -3.09 -10.27 -9.52
N PHE A 87 -3.02 -10.67 -8.25
CA PHE A 87 -2.40 -9.86 -7.20
C PHE A 87 -0.90 -9.66 -7.43
N ALA A 88 -0.17 -10.69 -7.87
CA ALA A 88 1.25 -10.59 -8.22
C ALA A 88 1.50 -9.59 -9.38
N GLY A 89 0.60 -9.54 -10.36
CA GLY A 89 0.61 -8.52 -11.41
C GLY A 89 0.46 -7.12 -10.83
N ALA A 90 -0.56 -6.91 -10.02
CA ALA A 90 -0.84 -5.62 -9.39
C ALA A 90 0.32 -5.13 -8.51
N LEU A 91 1.01 -6.02 -7.79
CA LEU A 91 2.19 -5.66 -7.01
C LEU A 91 3.37 -5.20 -7.88
N ARG A 92 3.59 -5.82 -9.03
CA ARG A 92 4.63 -5.38 -9.99
C ARG A 92 4.31 -4.02 -10.58
N ASP A 93 3.06 -3.83 -11.01
CA ASP A 93 2.61 -2.60 -11.66
C ASP A 93 2.50 -1.43 -10.65
N GLY A 94 2.28 -1.73 -9.37
CA GLY A 94 2.21 -0.76 -8.26
C GLY A 94 3.57 -0.40 -7.64
N GLN A 95 4.69 -0.86 -8.19
CA GLN A 95 6.03 -0.46 -7.74
C GLN A 95 6.25 1.03 -7.96
N PRO A 96 6.87 1.77 -7.01
CA PRO A 96 7.18 3.18 -7.21
C PRO A 96 8.03 3.40 -8.46
N SER A 97 7.48 4.14 -9.43
CA SER A 97 8.13 4.38 -10.71
C SER A 97 9.44 5.17 -10.55
N GLY A 98 9.48 6.10 -9.58
CA GLY A 98 10.67 6.85 -9.21
C GLY A 98 11.79 5.94 -8.67
N LEU A 99 11.44 4.90 -7.88
CA LEU A 99 12.42 3.93 -7.38
C LEU A 99 13.03 3.11 -8.53
N GLN A 100 12.20 2.61 -9.45
CA GLN A 100 12.67 1.86 -10.60
C GLN A 100 13.54 2.72 -11.53
N ALA A 101 13.17 3.96 -11.77
CA ALA A 101 13.97 4.91 -12.54
C ALA A 101 15.32 5.21 -11.87
N ALA A 102 15.32 5.38 -10.56
CA ALA A 102 16.55 5.61 -9.78
C ALA A 102 17.54 4.43 -9.85
N LEU A 103 17.02 3.19 -9.80
CA LEU A 103 17.82 1.96 -9.91
C LEU A 103 18.29 1.66 -11.33
N ALA A 104 17.56 2.12 -12.35
CA ALA A 104 17.97 1.96 -13.75
C ALA A 104 19.20 2.80 -14.13
N GLY A 105 19.68 3.65 -13.24
CA GLY A 105 20.89 4.44 -13.39
C GLY A 105 20.61 5.88 -13.81
N GLY A 106 21.15 6.80 -13.08
CA GLY A 106 21.07 8.23 -13.27
C GLY A 106 21.40 8.95 -11.97
N GLU A 107 22.23 9.96 -12.04
CA GLU A 107 22.42 10.82 -10.89
C GLU A 107 21.25 11.82 -10.82
N PRO A 108 20.53 11.90 -9.69
CA PRO A 108 19.45 12.89 -9.55
C PRO A 108 20.03 14.31 -9.49
N ALA A 109 19.34 15.25 -10.10
CA ALA A 109 19.66 16.67 -9.93
C ALA A 109 19.47 17.11 -8.45
N ASP A 110 18.45 16.56 -7.80
CA ASP A 110 18.15 16.77 -6.38
C ASP A 110 17.72 15.44 -5.74
N VAL A 111 18.58 14.89 -4.88
CA VAL A 111 18.30 13.64 -4.16
C VAL A 111 17.15 13.79 -3.14
N ALA A 112 16.92 15.00 -2.62
CA ALA A 112 15.82 15.23 -1.68
C ALA A 112 14.47 15.16 -2.39
N GLU A 113 14.38 15.71 -3.60
CA GLU A 113 13.18 15.59 -4.43
C GLU A 113 12.98 14.15 -4.94
N GLU A 114 14.05 13.48 -5.37
CA GLU A 114 13.98 12.07 -5.77
C GLU A 114 13.46 11.18 -4.63
N LEU A 115 14.05 11.28 -3.44
CA LEU A 115 13.61 10.51 -2.27
C LEU A 115 12.17 10.85 -1.88
N ARG A 116 11.82 12.14 -1.89
CA ARG A 116 10.46 12.59 -1.59
C ARG A 116 9.44 12.00 -2.55
N GLY A 117 9.76 11.96 -3.84
CA GLY A 117 8.93 11.34 -4.87
C GLY A 117 8.73 9.85 -4.61
N ILE A 118 9.83 9.10 -4.41
CA ILE A 118 9.81 7.65 -4.14
C ILE A 118 8.95 7.32 -2.91
N ILE A 119 9.17 8.03 -1.79
CA ILE A 119 8.40 7.78 -0.56
C ILE A 119 6.95 8.22 -0.72
N GLY A 120 6.70 9.30 -1.48
CA GLY A 120 5.36 9.76 -1.81
C GLY A 120 4.58 8.73 -2.61
N GLU A 121 5.15 8.18 -3.68
CA GLU A 121 4.54 7.12 -4.50
C GLU A 121 4.26 5.86 -3.66
N LEU A 122 5.22 5.44 -2.84
CA LEU A 122 5.04 4.29 -1.94
C LEU A 122 3.87 4.51 -0.96
N TYR A 123 3.83 5.68 -0.32
CA TYR A 123 2.77 6.04 0.60
C TYR A 123 1.40 6.04 -0.07
N ASP A 124 1.29 6.70 -1.23
CA ASP A 124 0.03 6.85 -1.99
C ASP A 124 -0.49 5.49 -2.49
N THR A 125 0.41 4.62 -2.96
CA THR A 125 0.07 3.25 -3.35
C THR A 125 -0.50 2.46 -2.18
N ILE A 126 0.13 2.52 -1.00
CA ILE A 126 -0.36 1.83 0.20
C ILE A 126 -1.71 2.42 0.64
N ALA A 127 -1.84 3.75 0.67
CA ALA A 127 -3.06 4.44 1.06
C ALA A 127 -4.25 4.14 0.15
N TRP A 128 -4.00 3.91 -1.14
CA TRP A 128 -5.03 3.47 -2.08
C TRP A 128 -5.36 1.99 -1.94
N ALA A 129 -4.35 1.13 -1.79
CA ALA A 129 -4.50 -0.32 -1.82
C ALA A 129 -4.87 -0.94 -0.46
N TRP A 130 -4.82 -0.18 0.64
CA TRP A 130 -4.94 -0.74 2.00
C TRP A 130 -6.15 -1.65 2.23
N PRO A 131 -7.36 -1.44 1.65
CA PRO A 131 -8.48 -2.33 1.90
C PRO A 131 -8.24 -3.74 1.36
N VAL A 132 -7.55 -3.86 0.20
CA VAL A 132 -7.18 -5.15 -0.39
C VAL A 132 -5.96 -5.74 0.31
N LEU A 133 -4.99 -4.91 0.69
CA LEU A 133 -3.82 -5.34 1.47
C LEU A 133 -4.25 -5.95 2.81
N ALA A 134 -5.28 -5.41 3.46
CA ALA A 134 -5.87 -5.99 4.67
C ALA A 134 -6.48 -7.38 4.42
N VAL A 135 -7.15 -7.56 3.27
CA VAL A 135 -7.64 -8.90 2.86
C VAL A 135 -6.49 -9.86 2.65
N VAL A 136 -5.44 -9.42 1.94
CA VAL A 136 -4.24 -10.24 1.67
C VAL A 136 -3.57 -10.64 2.98
N GLU A 137 -3.28 -9.68 3.86
CA GLU A 137 -2.61 -9.96 5.14
C GLU A 137 -3.42 -10.92 6.01
N ARG A 138 -4.75 -10.72 6.06
CA ARG A 138 -5.63 -11.55 6.89
C ARG A 138 -5.85 -12.96 6.34
N CYS A 139 -5.89 -13.10 5.00
CA CYS A 139 -6.23 -14.37 4.34
C CYS A 139 -5.01 -15.19 3.92
N SER A 140 -3.80 -14.61 3.82
CA SER A 140 -2.60 -15.28 3.32
C SER A 140 -2.27 -16.57 4.09
N ALA A 141 -2.37 -16.57 5.42
CA ALA A 141 -2.12 -17.76 6.25
C ALA A 141 -3.06 -18.96 5.94
N GLU A 142 -4.17 -18.70 5.26
CA GLU A 142 -5.16 -19.71 4.87
C GLU A 142 -5.09 -20.06 3.37
N MET A 143 -4.30 -19.31 2.58
CA MET A 143 -4.21 -19.40 1.13
C MET A 143 -2.73 -19.41 0.70
N PRO A 144 -2.11 -20.60 0.54
CA PRO A 144 -0.66 -20.74 0.29
C PRO A 144 -0.15 -19.99 -0.95
N ASP A 145 -0.95 -19.94 -2.03
CA ASP A 145 -0.56 -19.22 -3.25
C ASP A 145 -0.48 -17.71 -3.01
N LEU A 146 -1.41 -17.16 -2.21
CA LEU A 146 -1.43 -15.75 -1.83
C LEU A 146 -0.29 -15.42 -0.85
N GLU A 147 -0.03 -16.32 0.10
CA GLU A 147 1.09 -16.23 1.04
C GLU A 147 2.43 -16.17 0.30
N ALA A 148 2.63 -17.06 -0.68
CA ALA A 148 3.83 -17.10 -1.50
C ALA A 148 4.05 -15.80 -2.29
N VAL A 149 2.99 -15.19 -2.83
CA VAL A 149 3.07 -13.89 -3.50
C VAL A 149 3.39 -12.78 -2.52
N TRP A 150 2.68 -12.70 -1.39
CA TRP A 150 2.82 -11.61 -0.43
C TRP A 150 4.18 -11.60 0.27
N PHE A 151 4.60 -12.74 0.84
CA PHE A 151 5.85 -12.85 1.59
C PHE A 151 7.05 -13.27 0.72
N GLY A 152 6.83 -13.96 -0.40
CA GLY A 152 7.90 -14.50 -1.24
C GLY A 152 8.48 -13.52 -2.27
N GLY A 153 7.73 -12.51 -2.69
CA GLY A 153 8.20 -11.63 -3.78
C GLY A 153 7.67 -10.20 -3.73
N GLY A 154 6.39 -10.02 -3.43
CA GLY A 154 5.74 -8.71 -3.56
C GLY A 154 6.26 -7.69 -2.55
N ARG A 155 6.04 -7.96 -1.27
CA ARG A 155 6.48 -7.08 -0.18
C ARG A 155 8.00 -7.07 -0.02
N GLY A 156 8.65 -8.23 -0.17
CA GLY A 156 10.10 -8.37 -0.04
C GLY A 156 10.89 -7.66 -1.15
N GLY A 157 10.37 -7.65 -2.36
CA GLY A 157 11.00 -6.98 -3.52
C GLY A 157 11.16 -5.49 -3.30
N ILE A 158 10.10 -4.80 -2.85
CA ILE A 158 10.14 -3.35 -2.60
C ILE A 158 11.21 -2.98 -1.57
N TYR A 159 11.36 -3.77 -0.49
CA TYR A 159 12.38 -3.52 0.53
C TYR A 159 13.79 -3.79 0.02
N THR A 160 13.97 -4.78 -0.86
CA THR A 160 15.25 -5.07 -1.50
C THR A 160 15.66 -3.90 -2.41
N ASP A 161 14.77 -3.45 -3.26
CA ASP A 161 14.99 -2.33 -4.18
C ASP A 161 15.28 -1.02 -3.43
N LEU A 162 14.52 -0.76 -2.37
CA LEU A 162 14.74 0.42 -1.53
C LEU A 162 16.08 0.36 -0.78
N ALA A 163 16.51 -0.82 -0.30
CA ALA A 163 17.81 -1.00 0.32
C ALA A 163 18.96 -0.78 -0.68
N GLU A 164 18.80 -1.21 -1.94
CA GLU A 164 19.77 -0.97 -3.01
C GLU A 164 19.86 0.52 -3.34
N TYR A 165 18.74 1.19 -3.53
CA TYR A 165 18.68 2.64 -3.71
C TYR A 165 19.42 3.40 -2.60
N LEU A 166 19.13 3.07 -1.34
CA LEU A 166 19.81 3.69 -0.19
C LEU A 166 21.33 3.46 -0.22
N ARG A 167 21.75 2.26 -0.58
CA ARG A 167 23.18 1.91 -0.69
C ARG A 167 23.88 2.73 -1.76
N GLU A 168 23.31 2.81 -2.95
CA GLU A 168 23.88 3.55 -4.08
C GLU A 168 23.97 5.05 -3.79
N ARG A 169 22.90 5.65 -3.27
CA ARG A 169 22.89 7.09 -2.96
C ARG A 169 23.80 7.44 -1.77
N THR A 170 23.99 6.52 -0.83
CA THR A 170 24.95 6.69 0.27
C THR A 170 26.41 6.55 -0.24
N ALA A 171 26.69 5.59 -1.10
CA ALA A 171 28.03 5.40 -1.68
C ALA A 171 28.53 6.63 -2.47
N THR A 172 27.61 7.36 -3.10
CA THR A 172 27.91 8.62 -3.81
C THR A 172 27.84 9.87 -2.90
N GLY A 173 27.62 9.70 -1.60
CA GLY A 173 27.55 10.82 -0.63
C GLY A 173 26.26 11.67 -0.76
N ARG A 174 25.28 11.22 -1.52
CA ARG A 174 24.02 11.91 -1.72
C ARG A 174 23.07 11.75 -0.54
N LEU A 175 23.08 10.58 0.11
CA LEU A 175 22.34 10.32 1.35
C LEU A 175 23.32 10.11 2.51
N ARG A 176 22.83 10.31 3.72
CA ARG A 176 23.58 10.05 4.95
C ARG A 176 23.83 8.56 5.13
N PRO A 177 24.99 8.18 5.69
CA PRO A 177 25.23 6.80 6.09
C PRO A 177 24.18 6.33 7.10
N VAL A 178 23.75 5.08 6.92
CA VAL A 178 22.84 4.37 7.82
C VAL A 178 23.51 3.11 8.36
N PRO A 179 23.12 2.62 9.55
CA PRO A 179 23.75 1.45 10.16
C PRO A 179 23.59 0.17 9.34
N ASP A 180 22.42 0.00 8.70
CA ASP A 180 22.08 -1.17 7.90
C ASP A 180 21.01 -0.79 6.86
N PHE A 181 21.27 -1.09 5.58
CA PHE A 181 20.36 -0.69 4.49
C PHE A 181 19.06 -1.49 4.47
N PRO A 182 19.06 -2.83 4.56
CA PRO A 182 17.85 -3.63 4.67
C PRO A 182 16.94 -3.22 5.84
N VAL A 183 17.50 -3.02 7.03
CA VAL A 183 16.74 -2.59 8.20
C VAL A 183 16.19 -1.18 7.99
N THR A 184 16.97 -0.26 7.43
CA THR A 184 16.50 1.10 7.14
C THR A 184 15.38 1.11 6.11
N ALA A 185 15.49 0.33 5.03
CA ALA A 185 14.43 0.17 4.05
C ALA A 185 13.14 -0.37 4.70
N ARG A 186 13.28 -1.35 5.61
CA ARG A 186 12.15 -1.89 6.36
C ARG A 186 11.52 -0.83 7.27
N VAL A 187 12.30 -0.05 8.01
CA VAL A 187 11.80 1.05 8.86
C VAL A 187 11.01 2.06 8.04
N ILE A 188 11.52 2.46 6.88
CA ILE A 188 10.82 3.38 5.96
C ILE A 188 9.49 2.79 5.51
N GLY A 189 9.49 1.54 5.05
CA GLY A 189 8.27 0.87 4.59
C GLY A 189 7.25 0.67 5.70
N GLU A 190 7.67 0.27 6.91
CA GLU A 190 6.75 0.15 8.05
C GLU A 190 6.19 1.49 8.49
N LEU A 191 6.98 2.55 8.48
CA LEU A 191 6.51 3.89 8.81
C LEU A 191 5.45 4.34 7.79
N ALA A 192 5.72 4.16 6.48
CA ALA A 192 4.76 4.47 5.44
C ALA A 192 3.48 3.61 5.58
N THR A 193 3.62 2.30 5.79
CA THR A 193 2.50 1.35 5.93
C THR A 193 1.64 1.69 7.15
N TRP A 194 2.26 1.94 8.29
CA TRP A 194 1.50 2.24 9.50
C TRP A 194 0.66 3.50 9.33
N PHE A 195 1.24 4.57 8.80
CA PHE A 195 0.54 5.85 8.64
C PHE A 195 -0.40 5.90 7.43
N ALA A 196 -0.14 5.16 6.37
CA ALA A 196 -1.01 5.10 5.20
C ALA A 196 -2.20 4.14 5.38
N TRP A 197 -2.06 3.14 6.26
CA TRP A 197 -3.05 2.08 6.43
C TRP A 197 -3.46 1.88 7.90
N HIS A 198 -2.58 1.32 8.76
CA HIS A 198 -2.96 0.84 10.10
C HIS A 198 -3.51 1.92 11.03
N ARG A 199 -3.10 3.18 10.85
CA ARG A 199 -3.63 4.29 11.64
C ARG A 199 -5.14 4.46 11.55
N HIS A 200 -5.78 4.02 10.45
CA HIS A 200 -7.23 4.11 10.30
C HIS A 200 -8.00 3.22 11.27
N GLU A 201 -7.36 2.20 11.80
CA GLU A 201 -7.90 1.31 12.83
C GLU A 201 -7.52 1.75 14.25
N ASP A 202 -6.59 2.68 14.39
CA ASP A 202 -6.16 3.26 15.66
C ASP A 202 -7.06 4.43 16.05
N ARG A 203 -7.60 4.40 17.28
CA ARG A 203 -8.59 5.38 17.74
C ARG A 203 -8.08 6.81 17.78
N ASP A 204 -6.81 6.99 18.13
CA ASP A 204 -6.21 8.30 18.30
C ASP A 204 -5.66 8.82 16.97
N ALA A 205 -5.00 7.94 16.22
CA ALA A 205 -4.35 8.30 14.96
C ALA A 205 -5.32 8.45 13.77
N ALA A 206 -6.50 7.82 13.81
CA ALA A 206 -7.54 7.96 12.79
C ALA A 206 -8.11 9.39 12.67
N LEU A 207 -7.90 10.23 13.70
CA LEU A 207 -8.34 11.63 13.72
C LEU A 207 -7.40 12.59 12.99
N TYR A 208 -6.20 12.16 12.62
CA TYR A 208 -5.24 13.01 11.92
C TYR A 208 -5.65 13.21 10.46
N ASP A 209 -5.49 14.43 9.96
CA ASP A 209 -5.71 14.78 8.56
C ASP A 209 -4.70 14.06 7.63
N ASP A 210 -5.22 13.39 6.59
CA ASP A 210 -4.42 12.56 5.67
C ASP A 210 -3.29 13.34 4.99
N THR A 211 -3.56 14.56 4.53
CA THR A 211 -2.57 15.41 3.87
C THR A 211 -1.43 15.78 4.81
N THR A 212 -1.77 16.10 6.05
CA THR A 212 -0.79 16.43 7.10
C THR A 212 0.04 15.21 7.48
N VAL A 213 -0.59 14.04 7.65
CA VAL A 213 0.11 12.78 7.94
C VAL A 213 1.09 12.44 6.83
N ARG A 214 0.62 12.40 5.58
CA ARG A 214 1.46 12.12 4.42
C ARG A 214 2.69 13.04 4.37
N ARG A 215 2.47 14.35 4.45
CA ARG A 215 3.56 15.35 4.44
C ARG A 215 4.55 15.15 5.58
N THR A 216 4.05 14.84 6.77
CA THR A 216 4.87 14.64 7.98
C THR A 216 5.74 13.39 7.85
N VAL A 217 5.18 12.27 7.42
CA VAL A 217 5.91 11.00 7.22
C VAL A 217 7.02 11.18 6.19
N ILE A 218 6.70 11.74 5.02
CA ILE A 218 7.68 11.98 3.96
C ILE A 218 8.78 12.94 4.45
N GLY A 219 8.39 14.04 5.10
CA GLY A 219 9.33 15.02 5.64
C GLY A 219 10.26 14.44 6.70
N PHE A 220 9.74 13.59 7.59
CA PHE A 220 10.53 12.89 8.61
C PHE A 220 11.58 11.97 8.01
N ILE A 221 11.20 11.15 7.02
CA ILE A 221 12.12 10.23 6.33
C ILE A 221 13.20 11.02 5.59
N CYS A 222 12.83 12.06 4.84
CA CYS A 222 13.77 12.91 4.12
C CYS A 222 14.74 13.62 5.08
N ALA A 223 14.26 14.17 6.19
CA ALA A 223 15.11 14.85 7.18
C ALA A 223 16.11 13.89 7.84
N ALA A 224 15.76 12.60 7.98
CA ALA A 224 16.67 11.59 8.51
C ALA A 224 17.79 11.23 7.54
N LEU A 225 17.51 11.19 6.23
CA LEU A 225 18.40 10.62 5.23
C LEU A 225 19.14 11.64 4.36
N VAL A 226 18.55 12.81 4.11
CA VAL A 226 19.19 13.85 3.29
C VAL A 226 20.19 14.64 4.12
N PRO A 227 21.43 14.83 3.65
CA PRO A 227 22.39 15.71 4.32
C PRO A 227 21.86 17.15 4.42
N GLN A 228 22.00 17.78 5.59
CA GLN A 228 21.71 19.21 5.71
C GLN A 228 22.75 20.00 4.90
N SER A 229 22.28 20.93 4.07
CA SER A 229 23.22 21.80 3.35
C SER A 229 24.02 22.65 4.35
N ALA A 230 25.34 22.78 4.13
CA ALA A 230 26.24 23.53 5.02
C ALA A 230 25.84 25.02 5.22
N SER A 231 24.88 25.53 4.45
CA SER A 231 24.32 26.87 4.56
C SER A 231 23.34 27.04 5.74
N GLU A 232 22.60 25.98 6.11
CA GLU A 232 21.65 26.05 7.22
C GLU A 232 22.33 25.99 8.59
N ASN A 233 23.48 25.31 8.68
CA ASN A 233 24.25 25.22 9.94
C ASN A 233 24.85 26.57 10.34
N LYS A 234 25.24 27.41 9.37
CA LYS A 234 25.77 28.77 9.66
C LYS A 234 24.71 29.74 10.20
N HIS A 235 23.45 29.51 9.89
CA HIS A 235 22.36 30.36 10.43
C HIS A 235 21.96 29.96 11.85
N HIS A 236 22.10 28.70 12.21
CA HIS A 236 21.83 28.21 13.57
C HIS A 236 22.94 28.63 14.55
N GLU A 237 24.20 28.50 14.14
CA GLU A 237 25.35 28.97 14.94
C GLU A 237 25.31 30.47 15.20
N LYS A 238 24.96 31.27 14.17
CA LYS A 238 24.84 32.76 14.36
C LYS A 238 23.68 33.16 15.27
N ARG A 239 22.60 32.39 15.35
CA ARG A 239 21.49 32.65 16.28
C ARG A 239 21.86 32.28 17.73
N THR A 240 22.63 31.22 17.93
CA THR A 240 23.05 30.78 19.27
C THR A 240 24.08 31.74 19.87
N ILE A 241 25.01 32.25 19.05
CA ILE A 241 26.02 33.22 19.51
C ILE A 241 25.40 34.59 19.84
N SER A 242 24.36 34.99 19.09
CA SER A 242 23.67 36.30 19.33
C SER A 242 22.81 36.31 20.61
N HIS A 243 22.54 35.16 21.22
CA HIS A 243 21.81 35.07 22.50
C HIS A 243 22.76 34.99 23.71
N ALA A 244 24.01 34.59 23.52
CA ALA A 244 25.00 34.49 24.58
C ALA A 244 25.67 35.84 24.94
N ASP A 245 25.54 36.87 24.10
CA ASP A 245 26.12 38.20 24.31
C ASP A 245 25.14 39.23 24.94
N ARG A 246 24.01 38.77 25.48
CA ARG A 246 22.98 39.65 26.08
C ARG A 246 22.61 39.35 27.54
N ASP A 247 23.47 38.64 28.28
CA ASP A 247 23.35 38.49 29.73
C ASP A 247 24.53 39.14 30.45
#